data_cacbbf5cdbe752c6afa3aaf1336612db
#
_entry.id   cacbbf5cdbe752c6afa3aaf1336612db
#
_cell.length_a   1.000
_cell.length_b   1.000
_cell.length_c   1.000
_cell.angle_alpha   90.00
_cell.angle_beta   90.00
_cell.angle_gamma   90.00
#
_symmetry.space_group_name_H-M   'P 1'
#
loop_
_entity.id
_entity.type
_entity.pdbx_description
1 polymer ?
#
loop_
_entity_poly.entity_id
_entity_poly.type
_entity_poly.pdbx_seq_one_letter_code
_entity_poly.pdbx_strand_id
1 'polypeptide(L)'
;MFSARLVNHNDTSMLNICDAELLGRTISKGDFTLKITENYYAQKIVEKEEAKDLLRSSNSINMVGKEIISLSVNMGVGSEDGIKEIDGIPFLIVFKM
;
A
#
# COMPACT_ATOMS: atom_id res chain seq x y z
N MET A 1 -12.77 0.29 1.47
CA MET A 1 -12.01 1.12 2.42
C MET A 1 -10.56 0.69 2.49
N PHE A 2 -9.71 1.66 2.75
CA PHE A 2 -8.28 1.43 2.86
C PHE A 2 -7.77 2.05 4.16
N SER A 3 -6.71 1.46 4.70
CA SER A 3 -6.02 2.03 5.86
C SER A 3 -4.71 2.62 5.36
N ALA A 4 -4.46 3.89 5.67
CA ALA A 4 -3.34 4.64 5.08
C ALA A 4 -2.56 5.41 6.12
N ARG A 5 -1.26 5.48 5.90
CA ARG A 5 -0.36 6.35 6.66
C ARG A 5 0.56 7.07 5.69
N LEU A 6 0.54 8.39 5.76
CA LEU A 6 1.41 9.24 4.95
C LEU A 6 2.52 9.80 5.82
N VAL A 7 3.76 9.61 5.39
CA VAL A 7 4.94 10.12 6.09
C VAL A 7 5.66 11.10 5.16
N ASN A 8 5.88 12.32 5.63
CA ASN A 8 6.61 13.33 4.88
C ASN A 8 7.99 13.53 5.49
N HIS A 9 9.01 13.59 4.63
CA HIS A 9 10.38 13.79 5.07
C HIS A 9 11.15 14.52 3.96
N ASN A 10 11.65 15.73 4.25
CA ASN A 10 12.47 16.52 3.33
C ASN A 10 11.86 16.63 1.93
N ASP A 11 10.62 17.11 1.85
CA ASP A 11 9.88 17.30 0.61
C ASP A 11 9.53 15.99 -0.13
N THR A 12 9.80 14.86 0.50
CA THR A 12 9.47 13.55 -0.04
C THR A 12 8.34 12.93 0.77
N SER A 13 7.36 12.36 0.11
CA SER A 13 6.26 11.69 0.77
C SER A 13 6.29 10.20 0.52
N MET A 14 6.05 9.42 1.59
CA MET A 14 5.93 7.98 1.52
C MET A 14 4.55 7.58 2.01
N LEU A 15 3.83 6.83 1.20
CA LEU A 15 2.51 6.34 1.53
C LEU A 15 2.57 4.85 1.81
N ASN A 16 2.08 4.45 2.98
CA ASN A 16 1.83 3.05 3.30
C ASN A 16 0.32 2.87 3.33
N ILE A 17 -0.21 2.03 2.45
CA ILE A 17 -1.65 1.86 2.32
C ILE A 17 -1.99 0.38 2.09
N CYS A 18 -3.03 -0.09 2.75
CA CYS A 18 -3.49 -1.47 2.60
C CYS A 18 -5.00 -1.53 2.54
N ASP A 19 -5.52 -2.65 2.03
CA ASP A 19 -6.94 -2.94 2.15
C ASP A 19 -7.27 -3.01 3.64
N ALA A 20 -8.33 -2.34 4.06
CA ALA A 20 -8.61 -2.15 5.49
C ALA A 20 -8.73 -3.47 6.26
N GLU A 21 -9.28 -4.51 5.66
CA GLU A 21 -9.45 -5.80 6.32
C GLU A 21 -8.13 -6.54 6.57
N LEU A 22 -7.03 -6.10 5.96
CA LEU A 22 -5.72 -6.74 6.17
C LEU A 22 -4.96 -6.18 7.36
N LEU A 23 -5.40 -5.04 7.90
CA LEU A 23 -4.71 -4.40 9.01
C LEU A 23 -4.67 -5.34 10.22
N GLY A 24 -3.49 -5.48 10.81
CA GLY A 24 -3.28 -6.35 11.96
C GLY A 24 -2.88 -7.78 11.60
N ARG A 25 -2.92 -8.15 10.33
CA ARG A 25 -2.56 -9.50 9.92
C ARG A 25 -1.05 -9.65 9.78
N THR A 26 -0.58 -10.87 10.06
CA THR A 26 0.80 -11.27 9.78
C THR A 26 0.75 -12.34 8.69
N ILE A 27 1.51 -12.13 7.63
CA ILE A 27 1.59 -13.09 6.54
C ILE A 27 3.03 -13.54 6.38
N SER A 28 3.21 -14.84 6.08
CA SER A 28 4.55 -15.39 5.99
C SER A 28 4.62 -16.45 4.90
N LYS A 29 5.83 -16.60 4.34
CA LYS A 29 6.13 -17.65 3.38
C LYS A 29 7.60 -18.02 3.55
N GLY A 30 7.87 -19.25 3.98
CA GLY A 30 9.22 -19.67 4.32
C GLY A 30 9.78 -18.83 5.47
N ASP A 31 10.94 -18.24 5.25
CA ASP A 31 11.58 -17.41 6.27
C ASP A 31 11.14 -15.95 6.21
N PHE A 32 10.30 -15.59 5.24
CA PHE A 32 9.85 -14.23 5.06
C PHE A 32 8.53 -13.99 5.81
N THR A 33 8.49 -12.92 6.61
CA THR A 33 7.30 -12.54 7.36
C THR A 33 7.01 -11.06 7.13
N LEU A 34 5.76 -10.75 6.77
CA LEU A 34 5.28 -9.37 6.63
C LEU A 34 4.19 -9.13 7.66
N LYS A 35 4.40 -8.12 8.50
CA LYS A 35 3.40 -7.70 9.50
C LYS A 35 2.73 -6.42 9.00
N ILE A 36 1.42 -6.48 8.85
CA ILE A 36 0.61 -5.34 8.40
C ILE A 36 0.13 -4.62 9.66
N THR A 37 1.05 -3.85 10.26
CA THR A 37 0.83 -3.27 11.57
C THR A 37 0.17 -1.90 11.50
N GLU A 38 -0.51 -1.54 12.58
CA GLU A 38 -1.12 -0.22 12.71
C GLU A 38 -0.08 0.90 12.63
N ASN A 39 1.10 0.66 13.17
CA ASN A 39 2.17 1.67 13.15
C ASN A 39 2.59 2.07 11.72
N TYR A 40 2.50 1.14 10.77
CA TYR A 40 2.91 1.41 9.40
C TYR A 40 1.76 1.80 8.49
N TYR A 41 0.53 1.35 8.78
CA TYR A 41 -0.59 1.46 7.83
C TYR A 41 -1.80 2.19 8.38
N ALA A 42 -1.84 2.51 9.68
CA ALA A 42 -3.05 3.08 10.26
C ALA A 42 -2.83 4.47 10.83
N GLN A 43 -2.86 5.46 9.97
CA GLN A 43 -3.02 6.83 10.39
C GLN A 43 -4.50 7.23 10.25
N LYS A 44 -5.11 6.79 9.16
CA LYS A 44 -6.53 7.02 8.94
C LYS A 44 -7.12 5.99 7.98
N ILE A 45 -8.45 5.87 8.03
CA ILE A 45 -9.21 5.08 7.07
C ILE A 45 -9.66 6.02 5.95
N VAL A 46 -9.46 5.60 4.70
CA VAL A 46 -9.81 6.42 3.55
C VAL A 46 -10.70 5.65 2.59
N GLU A 47 -11.55 6.37 1.90
CA GLU A 47 -12.36 5.83 0.82
C GLU A 47 -11.61 5.94 -0.50
N LYS A 48 -12.22 5.39 -1.55
CA LYS A 48 -11.58 5.25 -2.86
C LYS A 48 -11.04 6.57 -3.42
N GLU A 49 -11.83 7.65 -3.32
CA GLU A 49 -11.41 8.93 -3.92
C GLU A 49 -10.22 9.53 -3.20
N GLU A 50 -10.21 9.47 -1.89
CA GLU A 50 -9.05 9.95 -1.12
C GLU A 50 -7.84 9.07 -1.37
N ALA A 51 -8.03 7.75 -1.49
CA ALA A 51 -6.94 6.83 -1.82
C ALA A 51 -6.32 7.19 -3.17
N LYS A 52 -7.13 7.53 -4.16
CA LYS A 52 -6.62 7.96 -5.47
C LYS A 52 -5.75 9.21 -5.36
N ASP A 53 -6.20 10.19 -4.58
CA ASP A 53 -5.44 11.41 -4.39
C ASP A 53 -4.10 11.14 -3.73
N LEU A 54 -4.08 10.28 -2.71
CA LEU A 54 -2.84 9.89 -2.04
C LEU A 54 -1.89 9.16 -2.99
N LEU A 55 -2.41 8.26 -3.82
CA LEU A 55 -1.60 7.55 -4.79
C LEU A 55 -0.98 8.49 -5.82
N ARG A 56 -1.72 9.51 -6.26
CA ARG A 56 -1.19 10.48 -7.23
C ARG A 56 -0.10 11.37 -6.64
N SER A 57 -0.24 11.75 -5.38
CA SER A 57 0.61 12.78 -4.78
C SER A 57 1.84 12.25 -4.05
N SER A 58 1.92 10.94 -3.81
CA SER A 58 3.03 10.38 -3.02
C SER A 58 4.20 9.99 -3.91
N ASN A 59 5.42 10.13 -3.38
CA ASN A 59 6.66 9.84 -4.12
C ASN A 59 7.03 8.36 -4.06
N SER A 60 6.83 7.72 -2.92
CA SER A 60 6.99 6.29 -2.81
C SER A 60 5.74 5.70 -2.15
N ILE A 61 5.36 4.51 -2.58
CA ILE A 61 4.10 3.91 -2.16
C ILE A 61 4.34 2.43 -1.88
N ASN A 62 3.91 2.01 -0.70
CA ASN A 62 3.94 0.62 -0.30
C ASN A 62 2.49 0.15 -0.14
N MET A 63 2.08 -0.77 -1.00
CA MET A 63 0.68 -1.23 -1.08
C MET A 63 0.56 -2.70 -0.73
N VAL A 64 -0.45 -3.05 0.06
CA VAL A 64 -0.75 -4.43 0.39
C VAL A 64 -2.25 -4.67 0.21
N GLY A 65 -2.60 -5.65 -0.62
CA GLY A 65 -3.98 -6.04 -0.84
C GLY A 65 -4.43 -5.91 -2.28
N LYS A 66 -5.40 -6.73 -2.65
CA LYS A 66 -5.89 -6.80 -4.03
C LYS A 66 -6.58 -5.51 -4.49
N GLU A 67 -7.38 -4.91 -3.60
CA GLU A 67 -8.16 -3.74 -3.98
C GLU A 67 -7.29 -2.52 -4.21
N ILE A 68 -6.36 -2.25 -3.29
CA ILE A 68 -5.49 -1.08 -3.45
C ILE A 68 -4.57 -1.23 -4.66
N ILE A 69 -4.06 -2.43 -4.89
CA ILE A 69 -3.18 -2.67 -6.02
C ILE A 69 -3.96 -2.54 -7.34
N SER A 70 -5.18 -3.10 -7.42
CA SER A 70 -6.02 -2.93 -8.59
C SER A 70 -6.30 -1.46 -8.89
N LEU A 71 -6.60 -0.69 -7.87
CA LEU A 71 -6.83 0.74 -8.01
C LEU A 71 -5.59 1.44 -8.58
N SER A 72 -4.43 1.13 -8.03
CA SER A 72 -3.15 1.70 -8.45
C SER A 72 -2.83 1.36 -9.91
N VAL A 73 -3.01 0.11 -10.30
CA VAL A 73 -2.75 -0.33 -11.68
C VAL A 73 -3.72 0.34 -12.65
N ASN A 74 -4.99 0.43 -12.31
CA ASN A 74 -6.00 1.07 -13.15
C ASN A 74 -5.73 2.56 -13.36
N MET A 75 -5.08 3.20 -12.41
CA MET A 75 -4.69 4.61 -12.49
C MET A 75 -3.38 4.83 -13.25
N GLY A 76 -2.66 3.76 -13.57
CA GLY A 76 -1.34 3.88 -14.17
C GLY A 76 -0.23 4.20 -13.18
N VAL A 77 -0.49 4.14 -11.88
CA VAL A 77 0.52 4.40 -10.85
C VAL A 77 1.39 3.17 -10.63
N GLY A 78 0.78 2.00 -10.49
CA GLY A 78 1.49 0.75 -10.33
C GLY A 78 1.54 -0.06 -11.61
N SER A 79 2.46 -1.02 -11.67
CA SER A 79 2.59 -1.95 -12.78
C SER A 79 2.36 -3.36 -12.31
N GLU A 80 1.62 -4.15 -13.07
CA GLU A 80 1.38 -5.56 -12.76
C GLU A 80 2.68 -6.34 -12.64
N ASP A 81 3.70 -5.95 -13.39
CA ASP A 81 4.99 -6.66 -13.40
C ASP A 81 5.70 -6.60 -12.06
N GLY A 82 5.41 -5.60 -11.25
CA GLY A 82 6.04 -5.43 -9.94
C GLY A 82 5.33 -6.13 -8.80
N ILE A 83 4.16 -6.71 -9.05
CA ILE A 83 3.37 -7.33 -7.99
C ILE A 83 4.03 -8.59 -7.48
N LYS A 84 4.22 -8.66 -6.16
CA LYS A 84 4.69 -9.86 -5.47
C LYS A 84 3.53 -10.41 -4.65
N GLU A 85 3.63 -11.68 -4.29
CA GLU A 85 2.58 -12.32 -3.51
C GLU A 85 3.18 -13.12 -2.38
N ILE A 86 2.63 -12.96 -1.17
CA ILE A 86 3.01 -13.72 0.01
C ILE A 86 1.73 -14.32 0.58
N ASP A 87 1.68 -15.64 0.62
CA ASP A 87 0.55 -16.38 1.20
C ASP A 87 -0.80 -15.94 0.59
N GLY A 88 -0.81 -15.74 -0.74
CA GLY A 88 -1.99 -15.35 -1.48
C GLY A 88 -2.34 -13.86 -1.41
N ILE A 89 -1.56 -13.07 -0.67
CA ILE A 89 -1.82 -11.64 -0.51
C ILE A 89 -0.81 -10.85 -1.34
N PRO A 90 -1.26 -10.04 -2.31
CA PRO A 90 -0.34 -9.27 -3.14
C PRO A 90 0.17 -8.03 -2.45
N PHE A 91 1.41 -7.67 -2.77
CA PHE A 91 1.98 -6.39 -2.36
C PHE A 91 2.77 -5.79 -3.51
N LEU A 92 2.90 -4.48 -3.49
CA LEU A 92 3.54 -3.73 -4.57
C LEU A 92 4.19 -2.48 -3.98
N ILE A 93 5.44 -2.24 -4.36
CA ILE A 93 6.15 -1.03 -3.97
C ILE A 93 6.42 -0.22 -5.23
N VAL A 94 6.06 1.06 -5.18
CA VAL A 94 6.24 1.99 -6.31
C VAL A 94 7.12 3.14 -5.87
N PHE A 95 8.11 3.45 -6.66
CA PHE A 95 8.94 4.64 -6.50
C PHE A 95 8.75 5.52 -7.73
N LYS A 96 8.32 6.76 -7.50
CA LYS A 96 8.18 7.74 -8.58
C LYS A 96 9.43 8.59 -8.64
N MET A 97 9.87 8.84 -9.85
CA MET A 97 11.05 9.67 -10.07
C MET A 97 10.70 11.00 -10.68
#